data_6bf19744bca1789da82f98b591cb2df3
#
_entry.id   6bf19744bca1789da82f98b591cb2df3
#
_cell.length_a   1.000
_cell.length_b   1.000
_cell.length_c   1.000
_cell.angle_alpha   90.00
_cell.angle_beta   90.00
_cell.angle_gamma   90.00
#
_symmetry.space_group_name_H-M   'P 1'
#
loop_
_entity.id
_entity.type
_entity.pdbx_description
1 polymer ?
#
loop_
_entity_poly.entity_id
_entity_poly.type
_entity_poly.pdbx_seq_one_letter_code
_entity_poly.pdbx_strand_id
1 'polypeptide(L)'
;QRQMCIRDRKNLSPGVHEFEYLLENKFFVDIDGTEVQKGKVKVHLTVKRSSMMFEMNFQIEGVVVVPCDRCLDDMEIPIDTHNRLVVKFGKEYAEESDEVVVIPEEEGAINLAWFLYEFIALAVPMKHVHAPGKCNKAMSSKLKKHTARSSDETEDDFEDDMGGDDLALEDDGNASPADPRWDALKGLLENDNN
;
A
#
# COMPACT_ATOMS: atom_id res chain seq x y z
N GLN A 1 5.17 -20.67 -4.28
CA GLN A 1 5.19 -20.75 -2.80
C GLN A 1 6.24 -21.72 -2.26
N ARG A 2 6.54 -22.84 -2.94
CA ARG A 2 7.50 -23.83 -2.44
C ARG A 2 8.95 -23.34 -2.37
N GLN A 3 9.34 -22.29 -3.10
CA GLN A 3 10.73 -21.80 -3.15
C GLN A 3 11.08 -20.79 -2.05
N MET A 4 10.08 -20.20 -1.36
CA MET A 4 10.27 -19.20 -0.30
C MET A 4 10.16 -19.75 1.11
N CYS A 5 10.05 -21.05 1.26
CA CYS A 5 10.16 -21.68 2.57
C CYS A 5 11.64 -21.95 2.85
N ILE A 6 12.16 -21.42 3.93
CA ILE A 6 13.41 -21.95 4.52
C ILE A 6 13.02 -23.28 5.14
N ARG A 7 13.04 -24.34 4.28
CA ARG A 7 12.59 -25.69 4.68
C ARG A 7 13.57 -26.42 5.58
N ASP A 8 14.84 -26.09 5.48
CA ASP A 8 15.90 -26.81 6.16
C ASP A 8 16.54 -26.00 7.27
N ARG A 9 15.72 -25.55 8.21
CA ARG A 9 16.14 -24.90 9.43
C ARG A 9 17.24 -25.71 10.16
N LYS A 10 17.11 -27.04 10.16
CA LYS A 10 18.07 -27.95 10.79
C LYS A 10 19.38 -28.10 10.01
N ASN A 11 19.36 -27.86 8.72
CA ASN A 11 20.51 -28.03 7.82
C ASN A 11 21.28 -26.74 7.55
N LEU A 12 20.73 -25.55 7.89
CA LEU A 12 21.52 -24.32 7.85
C LEU A 12 22.60 -24.41 8.93
N SER A 13 23.88 -24.39 8.55
CA SER A 13 25.00 -24.31 9.51
C SER A 13 24.93 -22.97 10.28
N PRO A 14 25.48 -22.90 11.53
CA PRO A 14 25.68 -21.62 12.19
C PRO A 14 26.52 -20.69 11.32
N GLY A 15 26.09 -19.45 11.15
CA GLY A 15 26.78 -18.48 10.27
C GLY A 15 25.83 -17.58 9.52
N VAL A 16 26.36 -16.94 8.48
CA VAL A 16 25.61 -16.02 7.59
C VAL A 16 25.36 -16.73 6.27
N HIS A 17 24.13 -16.67 5.81
CA HIS A 17 23.67 -17.23 4.54
C HIS A 17 22.97 -16.15 3.74
N GLU A 18 23.18 -16.10 2.44
CA GLU A 18 22.57 -15.13 1.54
C GLU A 18 21.70 -15.85 0.52
N PHE A 19 20.54 -15.27 0.27
CA PHE A 19 19.56 -15.78 -0.70
C PHE A 19 19.07 -14.62 -1.56
N GLU A 20 18.85 -14.89 -2.83
CA GLU A 20 18.23 -13.95 -3.75
C GLU A 20 16.93 -14.53 -4.30
N TYR A 21 15.89 -13.70 -4.32
CA TYR A 21 14.58 -14.05 -4.87
C TYR A 21 14.16 -12.99 -5.88
N LEU A 22 13.52 -13.44 -6.95
CA LEU A 22 12.83 -12.57 -7.88
C LEU A 22 11.33 -12.84 -7.76
N LEU A 23 10.59 -11.83 -7.31
CA LEU A 23 9.14 -11.85 -7.16
C LEU A 23 8.54 -11.27 -8.42
N GLU A 24 7.79 -12.06 -9.16
CA GLU A 24 7.09 -11.67 -10.37
C GLU A 24 5.57 -11.71 -10.13
N ASN A 25 4.77 -11.28 -11.11
CA ASN A 25 3.30 -11.24 -11.02
C ASN A 25 2.69 -12.51 -10.42
N LYS A 26 3.25 -13.69 -10.75
CA LYS A 26 2.76 -14.96 -10.22
C LYS A 26 2.83 -15.04 -8.70
N PHE A 27 3.87 -14.46 -8.08
CA PHE A 27 3.99 -14.41 -6.63
C PHE A 27 2.82 -13.64 -5.99
N PHE A 28 2.53 -12.45 -6.51
CA PHE A 28 1.47 -11.59 -6.01
C PHE A 28 0.08 -12.20 -6.20
N VAL A 29 -0.15 -12.85 -7.33
CA VAL A 29 -1.42 -13.58 -7.58
C VAL A 29 -1.55 -14.78 -6.64
N ASP A 30 -0.49 -15.55 -6.40
CA ASP A 30 -0.51 -16.73 -5.54
C ASP A 30 -0.73 -16.38 -4.05
N ILE A 31 -0.31 -15.19 -3.61
CA ILE A 31 -0.53 -14.67 -2.26
C ILE A 31 -1.98 -14.18 -2.08
N ASP A 32 -2.63 -13.73 -3.18
CA ASP A 32 -3.99 -13.18 -3.17
C ASP A 32 -4.16 -11.98 -2.22
N GLY A 33 -3.13 -11.13 -2.16
CA GLY A 33 -3.15 -9.91 -1.36
C GLY A 33 -3.97 -8.81 -2.03
N THR A 34 -4.56 -7.91 -1.24
CA THR A 34 -5.49 -6.87 -1.72
C THR A 34 -4.77 -5.67 -2.33
N GLU A 35 -3.61 -5.29 -1.79
CA GLU A 35 -2.93 -4.02 -2.12
C GLU A 35 -2.12 -4.12 -3.41
N VAL A 36 -1.32 -5.18 -3.55
CA VAL A 36 -0.40 -5.36 -4.67
C VAL A 36 -0.69 -6.68 -5.36
N GLN A 37 -1.07 -6.64 -6.63
CA GLN A 37 -1.39 -7.83 -7.42
C GLN A 37 -0.40 -8.09 -8.56
N LYS A 38 0.41 -7.08 -8.90
CA LYS A 38 1.39 -7.15 -9.99
C LYS A 38 2.67 -6.44 -9.60
N GLY A 39 3.79 -6.95 -10.07
CA GLY A 39 5.09 -6.32 -9.84
C GLY A 39 6.25 -7.18 -10.26
N LYS A 40 7.42 -6.57 -10.21
CA LYS A 40 8.71 -7.24 -10.38
C LYS A 40 9.67 -6.69 -9.33
N VAL A 41 9.92 -7.49 -8.31
CA VAL A 41 10.68 -7.09 -7.13
C VAL A 41 11.81 -8.08 -6.88
N LYS A 42 13.00 -7.57 -6.66
CA LYS A 42 14.19 -8.33 -6.30
C LYS A 42 14.38 -8.26 -4.79
N VAL A 43 14.57 -9.41 -4.16
CA VAL A 43 14.80 -9.51 -2.71
C VAL A 43 16.16 -10.12 -2.48
N HIS A 44 17.00 -9.42 -1.74
CA HIS A 44 18.24 -9.94 -1.20
C HIS A 44 18.04 -10.19 0.30
N LEU A 45 18.15 -11.46 0.70
CA LEU A 45 17.93 -11.91 2.06
C LEU A 45 19.23 -12.40 2.66
N THR A 46 19.65 -11.76 3.76
CA THR A 46 20.76 -12.22 4.58
C THR A 46 20.22 -12.86 5.85
N VAL A 47 20.50 -14.13 6.07
CA VAL A 47 20.10 -14.89 7.26
C VAL A 47 21.31 -15.17 8.14
N LYS A 48 21.30 -14.66 9.36
CA LYS A 48 22.30 -14.96 10.37
C LYS A 48 21.71 -15.94 11.40
N ARG A 49 22.23 -17.18 11.37
CA ARG A 49 21.82 -18.20 12.32
C ARG A 49 22.65 -18.16 13.59
N SER A 50 21.97 -18.03 14.74
CA SER A 50 22.50 -18.30 16.08
C SER A 50 21.89 -19.60 16.63
N SER A 51 22.32 -20.07 17.80
CA SER A 51 21.81 -21.30 18.42
C SER A 51 20.31 -21.25 18.75
N MET A 52 19.78 -20.07 19.08
CA MET A 52 18.41 -19.89 19.60
C MET A 52 17.54 -19.03 18.68
N MET A 53 18.07 -18.42 17.63
CA MET A 53 17.33 -17.49 16.79
C MET A 53 17.91 -17.40 15.38
N PHE A 54 17.07 -16.95 14.44
CA PHE A 54 17.48 -16.47 13.13
C PHE A 54 17.24 -14.96 13.04
N GLU A 55 18.25 -14.22 12.63
CA GLU A 55 18.13 -12.82 12.26
C GLU A 55 18.15 -12.73 10.76
N MET A 56 17.10 -12.17 10.17
CA MET A 56 16.88 -12.05 8.74
C MET A 56 16.85 -10.58 8.37
N ASN A 57 17.69 -10.16 7.43
CA ASN A 57 17.70 -8.81 6.89
C ASN A 57 17.32 -8.90 5.42
N PHE A 58 16.29 -8.15 5.06
CA PHE A 58 15.74 -8.09 3.71
C PHE A 58 16.08 -6.75 3.08
N GLN A 59 16.67 -6.78 1.90
CA GLN A 59 16.78 -5.64 1.01
C GLN A 59 15.88 -5.92 -0.17
N ILE A 60 14.89 -5.06 -0.40
CA ILE A 60 13.80 -5.26 -1.34
C ILE A 60 13.78 -4.10 -2.31
N GLU A 61 14.05 -4.36 -3.58
CA GLU A 61 14.14 -3.35 -4.64
C GLU A 61 13.32 -3.78 -5.85
N GLY A 62 12.58 -2.85 -6.46
CA GLY A 62 11.84 -3.15 -7.67
C GLY A 62 10.71 -2.19 -7.97
N VAL A 63 9.72 -2.69 -8.69
CA VAL A 63 8.54 -1.92 -9.08
C VAL A 63 7.30 -2.76 -8.87
N VAL A 64 6.29 -2.17 -8.29
CA VAL A 64 4.95 -2.75 -8.16
C VAL A 64 3.93 -1.92 -8.94
N VAL A 65 2.84 -2.56 -9.33
CA VAL A 65 1.75 -1.92 -10.05
C VAL A 65 0.53 -1.90 -9.16
N VAL A 66 0.03 -0.70 -8.90
CA VAL A 66 -1.16 -0.45 -8.07
C VAL A 66 -2.11 0.49 -8.78
N PRO A 67 -3.42 0.48 -8.49
CA PRO A 67 -4.36 1.43 -9.07
C PRO A 67 -4.13 2.83 -8.50
N CYS A 68 -4.17 3.84 -9.36
CA CYS A 68 -4.10 5.24 -8.94
C CYS A 68 -5.33 5.62 -8.11
N ASP A 69 -5.15 6.30 -6.96
CA ASP A 69 -6.24 6.73 -6.06
C ASP A 69 -7.24 7.68 -6.71
N ARG A 70 -6.87 8.35 -7.81
CA ARG A 70 -7.72 9.32 -8.49
C ARG A 70 -8.47 8.74 -9.67
N CYS A 71 -7.81 7.98 -10.54
CA CYS A 71 -8.40 7.54 -11.81
C CYS A 71 -8.56 6.02 -11.92
N LEU A 72 -8.07 5.26 -10.97
CA LEU A 72 -8.10 3.80 -10.86
C LEU A 72 -7.33 3.06 -11.98
N ASP A 73 -6.64 3.78 -12.85
CA ASP A 73 -5.74 3.16 -13.83
C ASP A 73 -4.47 2.67 -13.14
N ASP A 74 -3.89 1.61 -13.66
CA ASP A 74 -2.65 1.02 -13.15
C ASP A 74 -1.50 2.04 -13.22
N MET A 75 -0.73 2.15 -12.14
CA MET A 75 0.49 2.95 -12.08
C MET A 75 1.64 2.17 -11.45
N GLU A 76 2.84 2.47 -11.89
CA GLU A 76 4.06 1.85 -11.38
C GLU A 76 4.60 2.66 -10.19
N ILE A 77 4.91 1.97 -9.10
CA ILE A 77 5.53 2.54 -7.91
C ILE A 77 6.87 1.84 -7.67
N PRO A 78 7.98 2.61 -7.60
CA PRO A 78 9.25 2.05 -7.22
C PRO A 78 9.25 1.69 -5.74
N ILE A 79 9.77 0.52 -5.41
CA ILE A 79 9.97 0.02 -4.06
C ILE A 79 11.46 -0.09 -3.79
N ASP A 80 11.89 0.49 -2.67
CA ASP A 80 13.22 0.36 -2.10
C ASP A 80 13.08 0.38 -0.57
N THR A 81 13.18 -0.79 0.04
CA THR A 81 12.97 -0.91 1.49
C THR A 81 13.90 -1.94 2.11
N HIS A 82 14.22 -1.70 3.38
CA HIS A 82 15.03 -2.58 4.21
C HIS A 82 14.20 -2.98 5.43
N ASN A 83 14.04 -4.29 5.63
CA ASN A 83 13.27 -4.84 6.72
C ASN A 83 14.10 -5.88 7.48
N ARG A 84 13.82 -5.99 8.76
CA ARG A 84 14.45 -6.98 9.64
C ARG A 84 13.38 -7.86 10.27
N LEU A 85 13.66 -9.15 10.36
CA LEU A 85 12.82 -10.11 11.05
C LEU A 85 13.69 -11.01 11.93
N VAL A 86 13.35 -11.12 13.20
CA VAL A 86 14.01 -12.04 14.14
C VAL A 86 13.04 -13.18 14.43
N VAL A 87 13.47 -14.40 14.14
CA VAL A 87 12.69 -15.60 14.41
C VAL A 87 13.32 -16.33 15.59
N LYS A 88 12.54 -16.44 16.67
CA LYS A 88 12.89 -17.19 17.88
C LYS A 88 12.18 -18.54 17.87
N PHE A 89 12.70 -19.48 18.67
CA PHE A 89 12.05 -20.76 18.91
C PHE A 89 11.32 -20.77 20.23
N GLY A 90 10.11 -21.29 20.23
CA GLY A 90 9.26 -21.41 21.41
C GLY A 90 8.34 -22.60 21.34
N LYS A 91 7.39 -22.65 22.24
CA LYS A 91 6.39 -23.75 22.30
C LYS A 91 5.22 -23.53 21.38
N GLU A 92 4.82 -22.27 21.19
CA GLU A 92 3.67 -21.87 20.39
C GLU A 92 4.04 -20.69 19.49
N TYR A 93 3.29 -20.49 18.42
CA TYR A 93 3.43 -19.33 17.54
C TYR A 93 3.00 -18.08 18.31
N ALA A 94 3.83 -17.05 18.28
CA ALA A 94 3.53 -15.74 18.85
C ALA A 94 4.28 -14.64 18.09
N GLU A 95 3.66 -13.49 17.95
CA GLU A 95 4.28 -12.26 17.48
C GLU A 95 4.58 -11.39 18.70
N GLU A 96 5.86 -11.29 19.07
CA GLU A 96 6.29 -10.49 20.23
C GLU A 96 6.40 -9.00 19.87
N SER A 97 6.70 -8.70 18.62
CA SER A 97 6.75 -7.35 18.05
C SER A 97 6.72 -7.42 16.53
N ASP A 98 6.62 -6.26 15.86
CA ASP A 98 6.63 -6.13 14.39
C ASP A 98 7.85 -6.80 13.73
N GLU A 99 8.96 -6.91 14.46
CA GLU A 99 10.20 -7.52 13.97
C GLU A 99 10.49 -8.90 14.58
N VAL A 100 9.72 -9.38 15.57
CA VAL A 100 10.04 -10.59 16.33
C VAL A 100 8.90 -11.58 16.34
N VAL A 101 9.14 -12.71 15.71
CA VAL A 101 8.19 -13.83 15.62
C VAL A 101 8.75 -15.04 16.34
N VAL A 102 7.91 -15.67 17.14
CA VAL A 102 8.20 -16.96 17.80
C VAL A 102 7.53 -18.07 17.00
N ILE A 103 8.28 -19.09 16.66
CA ILE A 103 7.76 -20.27 15.96
C ILE A 103 8.00 -21.55 16.77
N PRO A 104 7.09 -22.53 16.70
CA PRO A 104 7.27 -23.81 17.37
C PRO A 104 8.56 -24.52 16.92
N GLU A 105 9.26 -25.13 17.88
CA GLU A 105 10.47 -25.91 17.57
C GLU A 105 10.22 -27.10 16.64
N GLU A 106 9.01 -27.62 16.67
CA GLU A 106 8.57 -28.75 15.83
C GLU A 106 8.38 -28.36 14.36
N GLU A 107 8.09 -27.09 14.08
CA GLU A 107 7.98 -26.59 12.71
C GLU A 107 9.36 -26.54 12.05
N GLY A 108 9.60 -27.44 11.10
CA GLY A 108 10.88 -27.57 10.41
C GLY A 108 11.15 -26.48 9.36
N ALA A 109 10.19 -25.61 9.06
CA ALA A 109 10.28 -24.61 7.99
C ALA A 109 9.58 -23.30 8.39
N ILE A 110 10.07 -22.19 7.89
CA ILE A 110 9.38 -20.89 7.95
C ILE A 110 8.98 -20.47 6.54
N ASN A 111 7.73 -20.06 6.36
CA ASN A 111 7.25 -19.49 5.11
C ASN A 111 7.41 -17.97 5.14
N LEU A 112 8.32 -17.46 4.32
CA LEU A 112 8.60 -16.03 4.23
C LEU A 112 7.72 -15.28 3.23
N ALA A 113 6.87 -15.98 2.48
CA ALA A 113 6.13 -15.36 1.39
C ALA A 113 5.20 -14.24 1.88
N TRP A 114 4.49 -14.48 2.99
CA TRP A 114 3.59 -13.48 3.56
C TRP A 114 4.35 -12.26 4.11
N PHE A 115 5.42 -12.45 4.84
CA PHE A 115 6.26 -11.35 5.34
C PHE A 115 6.82 -10.49 4.21
N LEU A 116 7.29 -11.12 3.12
CA LEU A 116 7.76 -10.40 1.95
C LEU A 116 6.67 -9.58 1.29
N TYR A 117 5.45 -10.12 1.19
CA TYR A 117 4.30 -9.38 0.69
C TYR A 117 3.97 -8.17 1.58
N GLU A 118 3.92 -8.34 2.90
CA GLU A 118 3.66 -7.26 3.86
C GLU A 118 4.71 -6.16 3.78
N PHE A 119 6.00 -6.50 3.73
CA PHE A 119 7.07 -5.51 3.58
C PHE A 119 6.94 -4.69 2.30
N ILE A 120 6.54 -5.32 1.20
CA ILE A 120 6.31 -4.65 -0.07
C ILE A 120 5.06 -3.76 0.01
N ALA A 121 3.95 -4.27 0.55
CA ALA A 121 2.70 -3.52 0.68
C ALA A 121 2.85 -2.29 1.59
N LEU A 122 3.56 -2.43 2.72
CA LEU A 122 3.85 -1.32 3.63
C LEU A 122 4.80 -0.27 3.04
N ALA A 123 5.60 -0.63 2.05
CA ALA A 123 6.47 0.32 1.35
C ALA A 123 5.74 1.15 0.29
N VAL A 124 4.52 0.76 -0.10
CA VAL A 124 3.66 1.55 -0.99
C VAL A 124 3.18 2.80 -0.25
N PRO A 125 3.34 4.02 -0.81
CA PRO A 125 2.85 5.24 -0.18
C PRO A 125 1.33 5.19 0.05
N MET A 126 0.84 5.70 1.18
CA MET A 126 -0.60 5.77 1.50
C MET A 126 -1.41 6.54 0.44
N LYS A 127 -0.81 7.49 -0.26
CA LYS A 127 -1.40 8.23 -1.37
C LYS A 127 -0.54 8.06 -2.61
N HIS A 128 -1.11 7.47 -3.64
CA HIS A 128 -0.43 7.25 -4.90
C HIS A 128 -1.31 7.67 -6.08
N VAL A 129 -0.91 8.76 -6.71
CA VAL A 129 -1.62 9.37 -7.83
C VAL A 129 -0.66 9.64 -8.98
N HIS A 130 -1.16 9.53 -10.20
CA HIS A 130 -0.38 9.92 -11.37
C HIS A 130 0.07 11.39 -11.27
N ALA A 131 1.19 11.70 -11.90
CA ALA A 131 1.62 13.08 -12.06
C ALA A 131 0.51 13.93 -12.70
N PRO A 132 0.47 15.26 -12.44
CA PRO A 132 -0.52 16.16 -13.01
C PRO A 132 -0.68 15.97 -14.52
N GLY A 133 -1.93 15.92 -15.01
CA GLY A 133 -2.25 15.72 -16.43
C GLY A 133 -2.15 14.28 -16.95
N LYS A 134 -1.65 13.31 -16.18
CA LYS A 134 -1.50 11.91 -16.60
C LYS A 134 -2.63 10.99 -16.18
N CYS A 135 -3.54 11.44 -15.34
CA CYS A 135 -4.73 10.67 -14.98
C CYS A 135 -5.69 10.53 -16.17
N ASN A 136 -6.46 9.45 -16.17
CA ASN A 136 -7.53 9.22 -17.12
C ASN A 136 -8.55 10.36 -17.08
N LYS A 137 -8.72 11.06 -18.22
CA LYS A 137 -9.56 12.26 -18.32
C LYS A 137 -11.03 11.98 -18.00
N ALA A 138 -11.57 10.83 -18.45
CA ALA A 138 -12.95 10.46 -18.21
C ALA A 138 -13.26 10.27 -16.71
N MET A 139 -12.37 9.60 -15.99
CA MET A 139 -12.52 9.40 -14.53
C MET A 139 -12.27 10.69 -13.77
N SER A 140 -11.28 11.49 -14.16
CA SER A 140 -11.01 12.80 -13.55
C SER A 140 -12.21 13.75 -13.69
N SER A 141 -12.87 13.76 -14.84
CA SER A 141 -14.09 14.55 -15.05
C SER A 141 -15.26 14.08 -14.19
N LYS A 142 -15.46 12.77 -14.05
CA LYS A 142 -16.46 12.22 -13.12
C LYS A 142 -16.17 12.60 -11.67
N LEU A 143 -14.92 12.48 -11.25
CA LEU A 143 -14.51 12.84 -9.90
C LEU A 143 -14.78 14.32 -9.61
N LYS A 144 -14.42 15.23 -10.54
CA LYS A 144 -14.69 16.67 -10.40
C LYS A 144 -16.19 17.00 -10.23
N LYS A 145 -17.09 16.25 -10.88
CA LYS A 145 -18.55 16.43 -10.75
C LYS A 145 -19.08 16.04 -9.37
N HIS A 146 -18.41 15.14 -8.66
CA HIS A 146 -18.85 14.59 -7.38
C HIS A 146 -18.00 15.06 -6.19
N THR A 147 -16.96 15.86 -6.43
CA THR A 147 -16.15 16.44 -5.33
C THR A 147 -16.90 17.63 -4.75
N ALA A 148 -17.11 17.61 -3.43
CA ALA A 148 -17.64 18.75 -2.69
C ALA A 148 -16.63 19.91 -2.79
N ARG A 149 -17.09 21.08 -3.22
CA ARG A 149 -16.28 22.30 -3.25
C ARG A 149 -16.50 23.05 -1.94
N SER A 150 -15.42 23.45 -1.30
CA SER A 150 -15.47 24.44 -0.23
C SER A 150 -15.75 25.80 -0.85
N SER A 151 -16.63 26.60 -0.26
CA SER A 151 -16.98 27.95 -0.74
C SER A 151 -15.83 28.96 -0.65
N ASP A 152 -14.70 28.54 -0.02
CA ASP A 152 -13.52 29.39 0.21
C ASP A 152 -12.31 29.08 -0.70
N GLU A 153 -12.42 28.07 -1.58
CA GLU A 153 -11.34 27.80 -2.55
C GLU A 153 -11.48 28.76 -3.73
N THR A 154 -10.66 29.80 -3.75
CA THR A 154 -10.47 30.71 -4.89
C THR A 154 -10.01 29.92 -6.10
N GLU A 155 -10.47 30.31 -7.28
CA GLU A 155 -10.34 29.60 -8.58
C GLU A 155 -8.89 29.42 -9.10
N ASP A 156 -7.85 29.80 -8.33
CA ASP A 156 -6.48 29.93 -8.81
C ASP A 156 -5.63 28.65 -8.84
N ASP A 157 -6.11 27.52 -8.26
CA ASP A 157 -5.29 26.30 -8.14
C ASP A 157 -5.58 25.21 -9.19
N PHE A 158 -6.42 25.46 -10.21
CA PHE A 158 -6.84 24.43 -11.17
C PHE A 158 -6.69 24.80 -12.68
N GLU A 159 -5.91 25.82 -13.00
CA GLU A 159 -5.77 26.28 -14.42
C GLU A 159 -4.81 25.43 -15.28
N ASP A 160 -4.24 24.35 -14.82
CA ASP A 160 -3.21 23.64 -15.60
C ASP A 160 -3.64 22.27 -16.14
N ASP A 161 -4.86 22.10 -16.69
CA ASP A 161 -5.18 21.02 -17.62
C ASP A 161 -6.52 21.16 -18.38
N MET A 162 -6.78 22.30 -19.00
CA MET A 162 -7.95 22.47 -19.87
C MET A 162 -7.56 22.71 -21.33
N GLY A 163 -7.11 21.61 -21.98
CA GLY A 163 -7.23 21.53 -23.46
C GLY A 163 -8.69 21.32 -23.84
N GLY A 164 -9.28 22.31 -24.51
CA GLY A 164 -10.69 22.45 -24.80
C GLY A 164 -11.42 21.23 -25.31
N ASP A 165 -12.59 21.03 -24.76
CA ASP A 165 -13.76 20.59 -25.54
C ASP A 165 -15.00 21.23 -24.90
N ASP A 166 -15.64 22.06 -25.74
CA ASP A 166 -16.77 22.93 -25.43
C ASP A 166 -18.02 22.05 -25.24
N LEU A 167 -18.34 21.68 -24.00
CA LEU A 167 -19.64 21.11 -23.66
C LEU A 167 -20.39 22.13 -22.80
N ALA A 168 -21.26 22.88 -23.46
CA ALA A 168 -22.24 23.77 -22.85
C ALA A 168 -22.94 23.06 -21.68
N LEU A 169 -22.71 23.56 -20.46
CA LEU A 169 -23.45 23.16 -19.28
C LEU A 169 -24.73 24.00 -19.24
N GLU A 170 -25.86 23.36 -19.48
CA GLU A 170 -27.16 23.96 -19.17
C GLU A 170 -27.22 24.11 -17.64
N ASP A 171 -27.33 25.35 -17.21
CA ASP A 171 -27.54 25.76 -15.81
C ASP A 171 -28.99 25.39 -15.40
N ASP A 172 -29.15 24.20 -14.86
CA ASP A 172 -30.38 23.83 -14.15
C ASP A 172 -30.37 24.53 -12.78
N GLY A 173 -30.91 25.75 -12.74
CA GLY A 173 -31.10 26.58 -11.56
C GLY A 173 -32.07 25.98 -10.53
N ASN A 174 -31.81 24.75 -10.08
CA ASN A 174 -32.54 24.10 -9.00
C ASN A 174 -31.66 23.99 -7.74
N ALA A 175 -31.64 25.04 -6.93
CA ALA A 175 -31.10 24.97 -5.57
C ALA A 175 -31.90 23.93 -4.81
N SER A 176 -31.34 22.76 -4.58
CA SER A 176 -31.91 21.73 -3.70
C SER A 176 -32.21 22.35 -2.32
N PRO A 177 -33.43 22.20 -1.77
CA PRO A 177 -33.74 22.72 -0.44
C PRO A 177 -32.75 22.08 0.57
N ALA A 178 -32.16 22.94 1.41
CA ALA A 178 -31.26 22.49 2.46
C ALA A 178 -31.90 21.39 3.29
N ASP A 179 -31.21 20.28 3.54
CA ASP A 179 -31.73 19.15 4.32
C ASP A 179 -32.10 19.63 5.76
N PRO A 180 -33.38 19.54 6.18
CA PRO A 180 -33.85 20.05 7.47
C PRO A 180 -33.12 19.40 8.67
N ARG A 181 -32.42 18.29 8.50
CA ARG A 181 -31.62 17.69 9.56
C ARG A 181 -30.43 18.54 10.02
N TRP A 182 -29.99 19.49 9.18
CA TRP A 182 -28.87 20.39 9.47
C TRP A 182 -29.32 21.74 10.11
N ASP A 183 -30.62 22.02 10.21
CA ASP A 183 -31.10 23.27 10.76
C ASP A 183 -30.71 23.45 12.23
N ALA A 184 -30.60 22.37 13.00
CA ALA A 184 -30.14 22.41 14.39
C ALA A 184 -28.66 22.87 14.52
N LEU A 185 -27.81 22.68 13.48
CA LEU A 185 -26.41 23.11 13.48
C LEU A 185 -26.28 24.61 13.13
N LYS A 186 -27.20 25.18 12.36
CA LYS A 186 -27.20 26.62 12.06
C LYS A 186 -27.37 27.48 13.33
N GLY A 187 -28.14 27.00 14.30
CA GLY A 187 -28.32 27.69 15.59
C GLY A 187 -27.07 27.71 16.48
N LEU A 188 -26.09 26.86 16.23
CA LEU A 188 -24.79 26.84 16.94
C LEU A 188 -23.85 27.93 16.42
N LEU A 189 -23.91 28.26 15.13
CA LEU A 189 -23.06 29.28 14.50
C LEU A 189 -23.49 30.71 14.83
N GLU A 190 -24.75 30.92 15.23
CA GLU A 190 -25.26 32.25 15.60
C GLU A 190 -24.97 32.65 17.07
N ASN A 191 -24.56 31.69 17.92
CA ASN A 191 -24.28 31.94 19.34
C ASN A 191 -22.84 32.37 19.67
N ASP A 192 -21.90 32.37 18.71
CA ASP A 192 -20.51 32.77 18.97
C ASP A 192 -20.21 34.27 18.72
N ASN A 193 -21.23 35.09 18.47
CA ASN A 193 -21.09 36.54 18.20
C ASN A 193 -21.71 37.45 19.28
N ASN A 194 -21.74 37.04 20.56
CA ASN A 194 -22.18 37.94 21.63
C ASN A 194 -21.17 38.04 22.77
#